data_cefaeaf003c6453481415bbbfe43c613
#
_entry.id   cefaeaf003c6453481415bbbfe43c613
#
_cell.length_a   1.000
_cell.length_b   1.000
_cell.length_c   1.000
_cell.angle_alpha   90.00
_cell.angle_beta   90.00
_cell.angle_gamma   90.00
#
_symmetry.space_group_name_H-M   'P 1'
#
loop_
_entity.id
_entity.type
_entity.pdbx_description
1 polymer ?
#
loop_
_entity_poly.entity_id
_entity_poly.type
_entity_poly.pdbx_seq_one_letter_code
_entity_poly.pdbx_strand_id
1 'polypeptide(L)'
;MDILGGISLKTRRSDRLIDMTRYFMERPHTLVSLTFFAERYESAKSSISEDLAIIKRTVKLRGIGILETIPGATGGAIFIPSIDEDEARAFIEDMTEQLSHQDRLLPGGYVYLSDLLGRPDVLRYVGRVIARQYIDKQIDAVMTVATKGVPIAQSVASYLNVPFVIVRRDSKITEGSTVSVNYVSGSSERIEKMELSKRSLKRGSHVLVVDDFMKGGGTV
;
A
#
# COMPACT_ATOMS: atom_id res chain seq x y z
N MET A 1 4.59 -16.52 9.35
CA MET A 1 5.31 -17.81 9.24
C MET A 1 6.79 -17.44 9.22
N ASP A 2 7.42 -17.48 10.40
CA ASP A 2 8.85 -17.17 10.54
C ASP A 2 9.68 -18.35 10.04
N ILE A 3 10.25 -18.22 8.85
CA ILE A 3 11.06 -19.29 8.21
C ILE A 3 12.54 -19.21 8.64
N LEU A 4 12.90 -18.33 9.55
CA LEU A 4 14.27 -18.20 10.06
C LEU A 4 14.35 -18.73 11.50
N GLY A 5 14.33 -20.06 11.60
CA GLY A 5 14.71 -20.77 12.81
C GLY A 5 16.16 -20.51 13.18
N GLY A 6 16.37 -20.02 14.40
CA GLY A 6 17.49 -20.18 15.29
C GLY A 6 18.91 -20.24 14.72
N ILE A 7 19.52 -19.08 14.45
CA ILE A 7 20.95 -18.90 14.69
C ILE A 7 21.04 -17.86 15.82
N SER A 8 21.23 -18.33 17.05
CA SER A 8 21.62 -17.50 18.19
C SER A 8 23.07 -17.08 18.00
N LEU A 9 23.26 -16.09 17.14
CA LEU A 9 24.49 -15.31 17.12
C LEU A 9 24.21 -14.04 17.94
N LYS A 10 25.04 -13.75 18.94
CA LYS A 10 24.98 -12.49 19.69
C LYS A 10 24.96 -11.34 18.68
N THR A 11 23.76 -10.85 18.37
CA THR A 11 23.51 -9.96 17.25
C THR A 11 24.14 -8.61 17.54
N ARG A 12 25.06 -8.15 16.69
CA ARG A 12 25.68 -6.82 16.82
C ARG A 12 24.61 -5.75 16.68
N ARG A 13 24.85 -4.58 17.27
CA ARG A 13 23.92 -3.44 17.17
C ARG A 13 23.60 -3.06 15.74
N SER A 14 24.59 -3.07 14.85
CA SER A 14 24.38 -2.82 13.41
C SER A 14 23.40 -3.80 12.77
N ASP A 15 23.55 -5.08 13.09
CA ASP A 15 22.73 -6.15 12.52
C ASP A 15 21.29 -6.04 13.04
N ARG A 16 21.11 -5.71 14.33
CA ARG A 16 19.79 -5.45 14.92
C ARG A 16 19.10 -4.26 14.24
N LEU A 17 19.81 -3.15 14.05
CA LEU A 17 19.25 -1.95 13.37
C LEU A 17 18.76 -2.28 11.97
N ILE A 18 19.53 -3.04 11.20
CA ILE A 18 19.17 -3.46 9.84
C ILE A 18 17.96 -4.39 9.87
N ASP A 19 17.97 -5.43 10.72
CA ASP A 19 16.88 -6.42 10.78
C ASP A 19 15.58 -5.80 11.34
N MET A 20 15.67 -4.94 12.37
CA MET A 20 14.51 -4.21 12.89
C MET A 20 13.91 -3.27 11.82
N THR A 21 14.76 -2.54 11.09
CA THR A 21 14.29 -1.65 10.01
C THR A 21 13.56 -2.45 8.94
N ARG A 22 14.17 -3.54 8.45
CA ARG A 22 13.54 -4.46 7.50
C ARG A 22 12.20 -4.99 8.03
N TYR A 23 12.18 -5.44 9.29
CA TYR A 23 10.98 -6.01 9.92
C TYR A 23 9.81 -5.02 9.92
N PHE A 24 10.06 -3.76 10.24
CA PHE A 24 9.06 -2.70 10.21
C PHE A 24 8.60 -2.36 8.78
N MET A 25 9.53 -2.28 7.83
CA MET A 25 9.20 -1.97 6.44
C MET A 25 8.37 -3.05 5.75
N GLU A 26 8.57 -4.32 6.16
CA GLU A 26 7.77 -5.45 5.66
C GLU A 26 6.38 -5.55 6.32
N ARG A 27 6.16 -4.85 7.46
CA ARG A 27 4.92 -4.91 8.25
C ARG A 27 4.44 -3.51 8.65
N PRO A 28 4.18 -2.64 7.68
CA PRO A 28 3.68 -1.30 7.99
C PRO A 28 2.34 -1.39 8.75
N HIS A 29 2.02 -0.34 9.49
CA HIS A 29 0.81 -0.22 10.31
C HIS A 29 0.62 -1.35 11.35
N THR A 30 1.67 -2.12 11.64
CA THR A 30 1.61 -3.21 12.61
C THR A 30 2.35 -2.82 13.89
N LEU A 31 1.66 -2.93 15.03
CA LEU A 31 2.28 -2.72 16.33
C LEU A 31 3.22 -3.88 16.66
N VAL A 32 4.49 -3.57 16.87
CA VAL A 32 5.50 -4.54 17.28
C VAL A 32 6.02 -4.15 18.66
N SER A 33 5.89 -5.07 19.63
CA SER A 33 6.29 -4.79 21.02
C SER A 33 7.80 -4.75 21.19
N LEU A 34 8.26 -3.97 22.18
CA LEU A 34 9.69 -3.99 22.55
C LEU A 34 10.11 -5.37 23.07
N THR A 35 9.21 -6.08 23.73
CA THR A 35 9.44 -7.43 24.25
C THR A 35 9.78 -8.39 23.12
N PHE A 36 9.04 -8.33 22.00
CA PHE A 36 9.32 -9.16 20.83
C PHE A 36 10.77 -9.01 20.33
N PHE A 37 11.28 -7.78 20.23
CA PHE A 37 12.66 -7.56 19.80
C PHE A 37 13.68 -7.88 20.88
N ALA A 38 13.35 -7.63 22.16
CA ALA A 38 14.22 -7.98 23.27
C ALA A 38 14.47 -9.49 23.34
N GLU A 39 13.42 -10.29 23.18
CA GLU A 39 13.51 -11.76 23.12
C GLU A 39 14.22 -12.23 21.86
N ARG A 40 13.87 -11.69 20.70
CA ARG A 40 14.47 -12.05 19.40
C ARG A 40 15.99 -11.85 19.35
N TYR A 41 16.50 -10.81 20.02
CA TYR A 41 17.93 -10.47 19.98
C TYR A 41 18.65 -10.73 21.31
N GLU A 42 17.99 -11.35 22.28
CA GLU A 42 18.55 -11.57 23.63
C GLU A 42 19.15 -10.27 24.22
N SER A 43 18.42 -9.17 24.10
CA SER A 43 18.89 -7.82 24.43
C SER A 43 17.95 -7.13 25.41
N ALA A 44 18.50 -6.23 26.24
CA ALA A 44 17.69 -5.45 27.17
C ALA A 44 16.69 -4.54 26.42
N LYS A 45 15.48 -4.35 26.96
CA LYS A 45 14.46 -3.45 26.39
C LYS A 45 14.98 -2.00 26.24
N SER A 46 15.86 -1.56 27.13
CA SER A 46 16.52 -0.24 27.01
C SER A 46 17.36 -0.12 25.74
N SER A 47 18.13 -1.16 25.40
CA SER A 47 18.92 -1.19 24.18
C SER A 47 18.03 -1.19 22.92
N ILE A 48 16.93 -1.94 22.95
CA ILE A 48 15.93 -1.92 21.87
C ILE A 48 15.30 -0.54 21.72
N SER A 49 14.98 0.14 22.82
CA SER A 49 14.42 1.50 22.80
C SER A 49 15.39 2.50 22.17
N GLU A 50 16.70 2.41 22.49
CA GLU A 50 17.73 3.23 21.84
C GLU A 50 17.84 2.95 20.33
N ASP A 51 17.80 1.68 19.95
CA ASP A 51 17.84 1.29 18.54
C ASP A 51 16.62 1.82 17.79
N LEU A 52 15.42 1.73 18.38
CA LEU A 52 14.20 2.33 17.82
C LEU A 52 14.31 3.85 17.66
N ALA A 53 14.95 4.56 18.60
CA ALA A 53 15.17 6.00 18.49
C ALA A 53 16.06 6.36 17.29
N ILE A 54 17.07 5.52 16.99
CA ILE A 54 17.93 5.69 15.81
C ILE A 54 17.10 5.46 14.52
N ILE A 55 16.35 4.37 14.46
CA ILE A 55 15.51 4.05 13.31
C ILE A 55 14.50 5.17 13.07
N LYS A 56 13.77 5.60 14.12
CA LYS A 56 12.79 6.70 14.09
C LYS A 56 13.37 7.97 13.47
N ARG A 57 14.53 8.40 13.95
CA ARG A 57 15.22 9.57 13.42
C ARG A 57 15.60 9.39 11.95
N THR A 58 16.15 8.22 11.60
CA THR A 58 16.65 7.96 10.26
C THR A 58 15.53 7.88 9.22
N VAL A 59 14.44 7.15 9.49
CA VAL A 59 13.31 7.04 8.55
C VAL A 59 12.63 8.38 8.32
N LYS A 60 12.53 9.23 9.38
CA LYS A 60 12.00 10.58 9.27
C LYS A 60 12.90 11.50 8.43
N LEU A 61 14.22 11.52 8.72
CA LEU A 61 15.18 12.35 7.99
C LEU A 61 15.30 11.98 6.51
N ARG A 62 15.02 10.73 6.16
CA ARG A 62 15.07 10.23 4.78
C ARG A 62 13.72 10.26 4.06
N GLY A 63 12.67 10.81 4.68
CA GLY A 63 11.34 10.88 4.08
C GLY A 63 10.70 9.51 3.79
N ILE A 64 11.22 8.43 4.42
CA ILE A 64 10.75 7.05 4.15
C ILE A 64 9.41 6.79 4.85
N GLY A 65 9.21 7.40 6.01
CA GLY A 65 8.02 7.21 6.84
C GLY A 65 8.20 7.73 8.25
N ILE A 66 7.28 7.35 9.11
CA ILE A 66 7.23 7.71 10.52
C ILE A 66 7.29 6.43 11.35
N LEU A 67 8.17 6.37 12.35
CA LEU A 67 8.13 5.33 13.37
C LEU A 67 7.51 5.92 14.64
N GLU A 68 6.28 5.53 14.94
CA GLU A 68 5.58 5.94 16.15
C GLU A 68 5.85 4.97 17.28
N THR A 69 6.03 5.49 18.50
CA THR A 69 6.23 4.69 19.70
C THR A 69 5.01 4.84 20.60
N ILE A 70 4.40 3.71 20.95
CA ILE A 70 3.25 3.63 21.85
C ILE A 70 3.75 3.21 23.22
N PRO A 71 3.59 4.05 24.27
CA PRO A 71 4.02 3.72 25.62
C PRO A 71 3.12 2.68 26.30
N GLY A 72 3.60 2.04 27.35
CA GLY A 72 2.85 1.13 28.20
C GLY A 72 3.37 -0.32 28.15
N ALA A 73 2.77 -1.17 28.98
CA ALA A 73 3.16 -2.59 29.14
C ALA A 73 2.98 -3.39 27.83
N THR A 74 1.94 -3.07 27.08
CA THR A 74 1.62 -3.62 25.75
C THR A 74 2.08 -2.70 24.62
N GLY A 75 2.88 -1.70 24.95
CA GLY A 75 3.38 -0.72 23.99
C GLY A 75 4.46 -1.29 23.07
N GLY A 76 4.80 -0.49 22.07
CA GLY A 76 5.75 -0.91 21.04
C GLY A 76 6.03 0.21 20.06
N ALA A 77 6.31 -0.17 18.82
CA ALA A 77 6.46 0.77 17.72
C ALA A 77 5.64 0.34 16.51
N ILE A 78 5.19 1.31 15.75
CA ILE A 78 4.47 1.15 14.48
C ILE A 78 5.21 1.95 13.42
N PHE A 79 5.52 1.31 12.29
CA PHE A 79 6.04 2.01 11.13
C PHE A 79 4.90 2.39 10.19
N ILE A 80 4.84 3.66 9.83
CA ILE A 80 3.86 4.23 8.92
C ILE A 80 4.63 4.75 7.70
N PRO A 81 4.55 4.07 6.55
CA PRO A 81 5.15 4.55 5.32
C PRO A 81 4.60 5.91 4.95
N SER A 82 5.46 6.81 4.53
CA SER A 82 5.05 8.13 4.06
C SER A 82 6.00 8.60 2.96
N ILE A 83 5.68 9.72 2.36
CA ILE A 83 6.52 10.42 1.40
C ILE A 83 6.61 11.88 1.83
N ASP A 84 7.76 12.48 1.67
CA ASP A 84 7.94 13.91 1.88
C ASP A 84 7.05 14.70 0.91
N GLU A 85 6.59 15.88 1.34
CA GLU A 85 5.66 16.68 0.54
C GLU A 85 6.28 17.22 -0.74
N ASP A 86 7.52 17.65 -0.67
CA ASP A 86 8.22 18.17 -1.84
C ASP A 86 8.56 17.03 -2.80
N GLU A 87 8.95 15.84 -2.30
CA GLU A 87 9.15 14.63 -3.10
C GLU A 87 7.85 14.19 -3.78
N ALA A 88 6.72 14.22 -3.07
CA ALA A 88 5.41 13.88 -3.63
C ALA A 88 5.00 14.87 -4.73
N ARG A 89 5.21 16.19 -4.49
CA ARG A 89 4.92 17.24 -5.47
C ARG A 89 5.75 17.09 -6.72
N ALA A 90 7.07 16.92 -6.57
CA ALA A 90 7.97 16.73 -7.70
C ALA A 90 7.59 15.50 -8.54
N PHE A 91 7.19 14.40 -7.90
CA PHE A 91 6.70 13.22 -8.60
C PHE A 91 5.40 13.51 -9.37
N ILE A 92 4.44 14.22 -8.77
CA ILE A 92 3.17 14.56 -9.41
C ILE A 92 3.42 15.49 -10.61
N GLU A 93 4.31 16.46 -10.49
CA GLU A 93 4.69 17.38 -11.57
C GLU A 93 5.31 16.61 -12.75
N ASP A 94 6.29 15.73 -12.48
CA ASP A 94 6.93 14.88 -13.50
C ASP A 94 5.90 13.96 -14.19
N MET A 95 5.01 13.32 -13.44
CA MET A 95 3.95 12.51 -14.01
C MET A 95 2.98 13.32 -14.84
N THR A 96 2.62 14.52 -14.41
CA THR A 96 1.74 15.42 -15.15
C THR A 96 2.37 15.84 -16.47
N GLU A 97 3.64 16.18 -16.48
CA GLU A 97 4.38 16.49 -17.69
C GLU A 97 4.39 15.29 -18.66
N GLN A 98 4.80 14.10 -18.17
CA GLN A 98 4.84 12.89 -19.00
C GLN A 98 3.46 12.54 -19.58
N LEU A 99 2.39 12.66 -18.79
CA LEU A 99 1.02 12.33 -19.23
C LEU A 99 0.42 13.36 -20.19
N SER A 100 0.93 14.60 -20.20
CA SER A 100 0.46 15.68 -21.07
C SER A 100 1.04 15.62 -22.49
N HIS A 101 1.97 14.72 -22.77
CA HIS A 101 2.53 14.56 -24.10
C HIS A 101 1.48 14.09 -25.10
N GLN A 102 1.43 14.73 -26.29
CA GLN A 102 0.41 14.48 -27.31
C GLN A 102 0.42 13.06 -27.88
N ASP A 103 1.58 12.40 -27.90
CA ASP A 103 1.75 11.02 -28.35
C ASP A 103 1.08 9.99 -27.43
N ARG A 104 0.71 10.39 -26.21
CA ARG A 104 -0.06 9.56 -25.28
C ARG A 104 -1.56 9.61 -25.48
N LEU A 105 -2.05 10.58 -26.25
CA LEU A 105 -3.48 10.72 -26.51
C LEU A 105 -3.96 9.69 -27.53
N LEU A 106 -4.90 8.87 -27.11
CA LEU A 106 -5.52 7.84 -27.95
C LEU A 106 -6.91 8.29 -28.42
N PRO A 107 -7.41 7.75 -29.57
CA PRO A 107 -8.75 8.01 -30.04
C PRO A 107 -9.82 7.77 -28.95
N GLY A 108 -10.82 8.66 -28.88
CA GLY A 108 -11.88 8.59 -27.87
C GLY A 108 -11.54 9.22 -26.52
N GLY A 109 -10.43 9.99 -26.44
CA GLY A 109 -10.03 10.71 -25.23
C GLY A 109 -9.40 9.83 -24.15
N TYR A 110 -8.80 8.73 -24.55
CA TYR A 110 -8.02 7.86 -23.65
C TYR A 110 -6.55 8.29 -23.62
N VAL A 111 -5.84 7.90 -22.56
CA VAL A 111 -4.41 8.15 -22.40
C VAL A 111 -3.66 6.80 -22.32
N TYR A 112 -2.55 6.71 -23.03
CA TYR A 112 -1.66 5.55 -22.93
C TYR A 112 -0.86 5.59 -21.63
N LEU A 113 -1.08 4.62 -20.76
CA LEU A 113 -0.50 4.52 -19.41
C LEU A 113 0.28 3.23 -19.17
N SER A 114 0.20 2.25 -20.08
CA SER A 114 0.67 0.88 -19.80
C SER A 114 2.18 0.82 -19.55
N ASP A 115 2.96 1.67 -20.18
CA ASP A 115 4.40 1.79 -19.96
C ASP A 115 4.73 2.32 -18.57
N LEU A 116 4.00 3.32 -18.08
CA LEU A 116 4.18 3.90 -16.74
C LEU A 116 3.72 2.93 -15.66
N LEU A 117 2.56 2.29 -15.85
CA LEU A 117 2.04 1.31 -14.92
C LEU A 117 2.81 -0.02 -14.91
N GLY A 118 3.70 -0.24 -15.87
CA GLY A 118 4.66 -1.34 -15.88
C GLY A 118 5.96 -1.05 -15.12
N ARG A 119 6.18 0.18 -14.68
CA ARG A 119 7.42 0.60 -14.02
C ARG A 119 7.31 0.46 -12.49
N PRO A 120 8.18 -0.35 -11.85
CA PRO A 120 8.15 -0.54 -10.39
C PRO A 120 8.43 0.74 -9.59
N ASP A 121 9.28 1.64 -10.10
CA ASP A 121 9.56 2.92 -9.48
C ASP A 121 8.34 3.83 -9.48
N VAL A 122 7.65 3.97 -10.62
CA VAL A 122 6.40 4.73 -10.72
C VAL A 122 5.33 4.18 -9.78
N LEU A 123 5.13 2.86 -9.77
CA LEU A 123 4.13 2.24 -8.89
C LEU A 123 4.44 2.45 -7.41
N ARG A 124 5.73 2.41 -7.01
CA ARG A 124 6.11 2.73 -5.62
C ARG A 124 5.71 4.15 -5.23
N TYR A 125 5.97 5.13 -6.10
CA TYR A 125 5.60 6.52 -5.84
C TYR A 125 4.09 6.72 -5.82
N VAL A 126 3.37 6.18 -6.79
CA VAL A 126 1.90 6.22 -6.83
C VAL A 126 1.30 5.64 -5.55
N GLY A 127 1.77 4.47 -5.13
CA GLY A 127 1.32 3.83 -3.89
C GLY A 127 1.57 4.68 -2.64
N ARG A 128 2.77 5.28 -2.51
CA ARG A 128 3.13 6.16 -1.38
C ARG A 128 2.29 7.43 -1.36
N VAL A 129 2.15 8.09 -2.52
CA VAL A 129 1.39 9.36 -2.65
C VAL A 129 -0.07 9.15 -2.31
N ILE A 130 -0.70 8.08 -2.83
CA ILE A 130 -2.11 7.79 -2.53
C ILE A 130 -2.26 7.36 -1.08
N ALA A 131 -1.46 6.40 -0.59
CA ALA A 131 -1.57 5.90 0.78
C ALA A 131 -1.41 7.01 1.82
N ARG A 132 -0.53 7.98 1.58
CA ARG A 132 -0.34 9.15 2.47
C ARG A 132 -1.65 9.90 2.76
N GLN A 133 -2.56 9.99 1.79
CA GLN A 133 -3.85 10.70 1.95
C GLN A 133 -4.80 9.98 2.91
N TYR A 134 -4.51 8.72 3.25
CA TYR A 134 -5.39 7.84 4.01
C TYR A 134 -4.74 7.31 5.29
N ILE A 135 -3.60 7.87 5.73
CA ILE A 135 -2.89 7.42 6.94
C ILE A 135 -3.79 7.46 8.17
N ASP A 136 -4.60 8.52 8.32
CA ASP A 136 -5.51 8.71 9.45
C ASP A 136 -6.91 8.10 9.22
N LYS A 137 -7.08 7.33 8.14
CA LYS A 137 -8.35 6.69 7.82
C LYS A 137 -8.26 5.19 8.10
N GLN A 138 -9.33 4.66 8.66
CA GLN A 138 -9.46 3.22 8.81
C GLN A 138 -9.89 2.64 7.45
N ILE A 139 -8.94 2.10 6.71
CA ILE A 139 -9.18 1.39 5.45
C ILE A 139 -9.00 -0.10 5.72
N ASP A 140 -9.99 -0.91 5.37
CA ASP A 140 -9.97 -2.36 5.54
C ASP A 140 -9.54 -3.10 4.27
N ALA A 141 -9.74 -2.48 3.10
CA ALA A 141 -9.33 -3.02 1.81
C ALA A 141 -9.17 -1.93 0.75
N VAL A 142 -8.33 -2.17 -0.24
CA VAL A 142 -8.26 -1.37 -1.47
C VAL A 142 -9.00 -2.13 -2.57
N MET A 143 -9.85 -1.44 -3.32
CA MET A 143 -10.64 -2.05 -4.41
C MET A 143 -10.31 -1.39 -5.74
N THR A 144 -10.30 -2.17 -6.80
CA THR A 144 -10.16 -1.67 -8.17
C THR A 144 -10.97 -2.51 -9.14
N VAL A 145 -11.24 -1.95 -10.31
CA VAL A 145 -11.82 -2.70 -11.42
C VAL A 145 -10.69 -3.25 -12.32
N ALA A 146 -10.75 -4.51 -12.69
CA ALA A 146 -9.81 -5.08 -13.64
C ALA A 146 -9.86 -4.28 -14.96
N THR A 147 -8.73 -3.87 -15.58
CA THR A 147 -7.43 -4.52 -15.50
C THR A 147 -6.31 -3.57 -15.04
N LYS A 148 -6.29 -2.33 -15.53
CA LYS A 148 -5.13 -1.42 -15.38
C LYS A 148 -4.99 -0.82 -13.99
N GLY A 149 -6.09 -0.67 -13.25
CA GLY A 149 -6.06 -0.24 -11.85
C GLY A 149 -5.40 -1.25 -10.90
N VAL A 150 -5.24 -2.52 -11.32
CA VAL A 150 -4.70 -3.60 -10.45
C VAL A 150 -3.30 -3.31 -9.92
N PRO A 151 -2.31 -2.88 -10.73
CA PRO A 151 -0.98 -2.54 -10.21
C PRO A 151 -1.02 -1.37 -9.19
N ILE A 152 -1.88 -0.38 -9.42
CA ILE A 152 -2.07 0.75 -8.52
C ILE A 152 -2.65 0.27 -7.20
N ALA A 153 -3.74 -0.50 -7.25
CA ALA A 153 -4.40 -1.04 -6.06
C ALA A 153 -3.46 -1.90 -5.22
N GLN A 154 -2.67 -2.76 -5.87
CA GLN A 154 -1.68 -3.59 -5.20
C GLN A 154 -0.60 -2.74 -4.51
N SER A 155 -0.11 -1.70 -5.17
CA SER A 155 0.89 -0.80 -4.58
C SER A 155 0.32 -0.03 -3.37
N VAL A 156 -0.85 0.58 -3.51
CA VAL A 156 -1.52 1.30 -2.41
C VAL A 156 -1.80 0.38 -1.22
N ALA A 157 -2.34 -0.81 -1.48
CA ALA A 157 -2.64 -1.81 -0.46
C ALA A 157 -1.39 -2.26 0.31
N SER A 158 -0.24 -2.37 -0.38
CA SER A 158 1.04 -2.71 0.24
C SER A 158 1.49 -1.65 1.25
N TYR A 159 1.31 -0.37 0.94
CA TYR A 159 1.66 0.72 1.85
C TYR A 159 0.67 0.90 3.00
N LEU A 160 -0.62 0.62 2.79
CA LEU A 160 -1.64 0.61 3.84
C LEU A 160 -1.65 -0.70 4.65
N ASN A 161 -0.94 -1.73 4.19
CA ASN A 161 -0.93 -3.08 4.78
C ASN A 161 -2.32 -3.71 4.90
N VAL A 162 -3.11 -3.58 3.86
CA VAL A 162 -4.46 -4.15 3.76
C VAL A 162 -4.58 -5.01 2.50
N PRO A 163 -5.53 -5.94 2.43
CA PRO A 163 -5.79 -6.68 1.21
C PRO A 163 -6.27 -5.76 0.09
N PHE A 164 -5.98 -6.12 -1.17
CA PHE A 164 -6.64 -5.51 -2.31
C PHE A 164 -7.62 -6.49 -2.96
N VAL A 165 -8.67 -5.94 -3.54
CA VAL A 165 -9.82 -6.67 -4.06
C VAL A 165 -10.09 -6.23 -5.49
N ILE A 166 -10.31 -7.20 -6.37
CA ILE A 166 -10.52 -6.95 -7.79
C ILE A 166 -11.99 -7.20 -8.14
N VAL A 167 -12.65 -6.16 -8.61
CA VAL A 167 -13.97 -6.26 -9.26
C VAL A 167 -13.76 -6.53 -10.74
N ARG A 168 -14.54 -7.44 -11.30
CA ARG A 168 -14.40 -7.88 -12.70
C ARG A 168 -15.71 -7.73 -13.45
N ARG A 169 -15.61 -7.45 -14.76
CA ARG A 169 -16.76 -7.46 -15.67
C ARG A 169 -17.15 -8.88 -16.07
N ASP A 170 -16.16 -9.77 -16.10
CA ASP A 170 -16.36 -11.18 -16.44
C ASP A 170 -16.12 -12.08 -15.22
N SER A 171 -17.09 -12.92 -14.90
CA SER A 171 -16.94 -13.94 -13.86
C SER A 171 -15.88 -14.97 -14.24
N LYS A 172 -15.03 -15.32 -13.28
CA LYS A 172 -14.07 -16.43 -13.41
C LYS A 172 -14.46 -17.55 -12.46
N ILE A 173 -14.36 -18.79 -12.93
CA ILE A 173 -14.65 -19.98 -12.10
C ILE A 173 -13.84 -19.99 -10.82
N THR A 174 -12.62 -19.45 -10.85
CA THR A 174 -11.71 -19.34 -9.71
C THR A 174 -12.18 -18.40 -8.60
N GLU A 175 -13.12 -17.49 -8.88
CA GLU A 175 -13.65 -16.54 -7.89
C GLU A 175 -14.69 -17.18 -6.95
N GLY A 176 -15.23 -18.34 -7.30
CA GLY A 176 -16.26 -19.01 -6.53
C GLY A 176 -17.60 -18.24 -6.55
N SER A 177 -18.31 -18.23 -5.42
CA SER A 177 -19.58 -17.48 -5.32
C SER A 177 -19.33 -15.98 -5.36
N THR A 178 -20.02 -15.28 -6.26
CA THR A 178 -19.92 -13.83 -6.46
C THR A 178 -21.18 -13.09 -6.03
N VAL A 179 -21.03 -11.81 -5.76
CA VAL A 179 -22.09 -10.80 -5.81
C VAL A 179 -21.92 -9.99 -7.07
N SER A 180 -23.01 -9.54 -7.66
CA SER A 180 -22.94 -8.73 -8.87
C SER A 180 -23.83 -7.51 -8.75
N VAL A 181 -23.43 -6.46 -9.46
CA VAL A 181 -24.19 -5.24 -9.66
C VAL A 181 -24.22 -4.91 -11.14
N ASN A 182 -25.38 -4.48 -11.62
CA ASN A 182 -25.51 -3.91 -12.94
C ASN A 182 -25.36 -2.40 -12.86
N TYR A 183 -24.62 -1.82 -13.80
CA TYR A 183 -24.42 -0.38 -13.88
C TYR A 183 -24.51 0.09 -15.33
N VAL A 184 -24.80 1.36 -15.52
CA VAL A 184 -24.82 1.96 -16.86
C VAL A 184 -23.41 2.48 -17.15
N SER A 185 -22.75 1.92 -18.14
CA SER A 185 -21.42 2.36 -18.55
C SER A 185 -21.50 3.75 -19.18
N GLY A 186 -20.80 4.72 -18.59
CA GLY A 186 -20.75 6.10 -19.10
C GLY A 186 -20.08 6.24 -20.48
N SER A 187 -19.37 5.20 -20.95
CA SER A 187 -18.68 5.22 -22.24
C SER A 187 -19.46 4.54 -23.37
N SER A 188 -20.34 3.60 -23.05
CA SER A 188 -21.06 2.77 -24.04
C SER A 188 -22.58 2.91 -23.96
N GLU A 189 -23.10 3.61 -22.95
CA GLU A 189 -24.55 3.74 -22.64
C GLU A 189 -25.26 2.37 -22.52
N ARG A 190 -24.49 1.32 -22.19
CA ARG A 190 -24.99 -0.05 -22.04
C ARG A 190 -25.02 -0.45 -20.57
N ILE A 191 -25.95 -1.31 -20.24
CA ILE A 191 -25.94 -2.00 -18.94
C ILE A 191 -24.83 -3.03 -18.96
N GLU A 192 -23.85 -2.81 -18.09
CA GLU A 192 -22.75 -3.75 -17.85
C GLU A 192 -22.89 -4.35 -16.45
N LYS A 193 -22.30 -5.52 -16.26
CA LYS A 193 -22.30 -6.24 -15.00
C LYS A 193 -20.89 -6.19 -14.38
N MET A 194 -20.82 -5.94 -13.09
CA MET A 194 -19.61 -6.14 -12.31
C MET A 194 -19.81 -7.21 -11.26
N GLU A 195 -18.76 -7.97 -11.00
CA GLU A 195 -18.78 -9.10 -10.07
C GLU A 195 -17.62 -9.03 -9.09
N LEU A 196 -17.91 -9.39 -7.87
CA LEU A 196 -16.97 -9.47 -6.75
C LEU A 196 -17.13 -10.81 -6.05
N SER A 197 -16.03 -11.49 -5.74
CA SER A 197 -16.08 -12.69 -4.91
C SER A 197 -16.61 -12.37 -3.51
N LYS A 198 -17.59 -13.12 -3.02
CA LYS A 198 -18.17 -12.94 -1.67
C LYS A 198 -17.15 -13.11 -0.56
N ARG A 199 -16.06 -13.82 -0.83
CA ARG A 199 -14.99 -14.08 0.15
C ARG A 199 -13.94 -12.98 0.23
N SER A 200 -13.88 -12.11 -0.79
CA SER A 200 -12.83 -11.08 -0.89
C SER A 200 -13.04 -9.90 0.03
N LEU A 201 -14.30 -9.62 0.42
CA LEU A 201 -14.63 -8.44 1.20
C LEU A 201 -15.66 -8.78 2.28
N LYS A 202 -15.39 -8.34 3.52
CA LYS A 202 -16.33 -8.49 4.61
C LYS A 202 -17.40 -7.39 4.56
N ARG A 203 -18.62 -7.71 4.98
CA ARG A 203 -19.68 -6.71 5.09
C ARG A 203 -19.32 -5.64 6.14
N GLY A 204 -19.55 -4.38 5.80
CA GLY A 204 -19.23 -3.24 6.66
C GLY A 204 -17.78 -2.76 6.59
N SER A 205 -16.95 -3.32 5.70
CA SER A 205 -15.57 -2.83 5.48
C SER A 205 -15.56 -1.43 4.89
N HIS A 206 -14.62 -0.61 5.36
CA HIS A 206 -14.27 0.66 4.72
C HIS A 206 -13.30 0.39 3.57
N VAL A 207 -13.72 0.72 2.37
CA VAL A 207 -12.99 0.38 1.14
C VAL A 207 -12.49 1.65 0.46
N LEU A 208 -11.21 1.67 0.15
CA LEU A 208 -10.61 2.68 -0.73
C LEU A 208 -10.69 2.17 -2.17
N VAL A 209 -11.45 2.87 -3.01
CA VAL A 209 -11.51 2.56 -4.45
C VAL A 209 -10.41 3.33 -5.16
N VAL A 210 -9.60 2.65 -5.96
CA VAL A 210 -8.56 3.24 -6.80
C VAL A 210 -8.67 2.72 -8.23
N ASP A 211 -8.40 3.58 -9.21
CA ASP A 211 -8.38 3.19 -10.61
C ASP A 211 -7.33 4.00 -11.37
N ASP A 212 -6.99 3.60 -12.60
CA ASP A 212 -6.02 4.27 -13.46
C ASP A 212 -6.62 5.47 -14.20
N PHE A 213 -7.90 5.43 -14.51
CA PHE A 213 -8.56 6.45 -15.30
C PHE A 213 -10.06 6.55 -14.99
N MET A 214 -10.55 7.76 -14.81
CA MET A 214 -11.97 8.01 -14.60
C MET A 214 -12.57 8.81 -15.76
N LYS A 215 -13.51 8.20 -16.51
CA LYS A 215 -14.30 8.85 -17.54
C LYS A 215 -15.77 8.85 -17.12
N GLY A 216 -16.25 9.99 -16.66
CA GLY A 216 -17.64 10.13 -16.23
C GLY A 216 -18.05 9.42 -14.92
N GLY A 217 -17.15 8.65 -14.30
CA GLY A 217 -17.36 8.04 -12.98
C GLY A 217 -18.40 6.91 -12.91
N GLY A 218 -18.98 6.46 -14.03
CA GLY A 218 -20.02 5.43 -14.05
C GLY A 218 -19.58 4.03 -13.60
N THR A 219 -18.28 3.80 -13.41
CA THR A 219 -17.72 2.53 -12.93
C THR A 219 -17.47 2.55 -11.42
N VAL A 220 -17.36 3.72 -10.81
CA VAL A 220 -17.17 3.98 -9.38
C VAL A 220 -18.49 4.42 -8.76
#